data_856e73e83e440d689d0923151ad401ce
#
_entry.id   856e73e83e440d689d0923151ad401ce
#
_cell.length_a   1.000
_cell.length_b   1.000
_cell.length_c   1.000
_cell.angle_alpha   90.00
_cell.angle_beta   90.00
_cell.angle_gamma   90.00
#
_symmetry.space_group_name_H-M   'P 1'
#
loop_
_entity.id
_entity.type
_entity.pdbx_description
1 polymer ?
#
loop_
_entity_poly.entity_id
_entity_poly.type
_entity_poly.pdbx_seq_one_letter_code
_entity_poly.pdbx_strand_id
1 'polypeptide(L)'
;LILVEGYLFSSNLWYIKDIMPKSSMLSVATLEYKLLWNKIDVKKIIMIKDFLIINCIGKNDKIGLKLGDKFYIHDLQKKVNNNDKLVSTILNLLKKYKVNINKNFSVLVNNGPGSFSTLRTSIAVAKGLKISKKINLFGFKNADLGQFSLVNIEFLIKKSLVQKNLINPIYLS
;
A
#
# COMPACT_ATOMS: atom_id res chain seq x y z
N LEU A 1 2.54 24.64 -16.79
CA LEU A 1 2.49 23.42 -15.96
C LEU A 1 3.80 23.32 -15.19
N ILE A 2 3.78 23.58 -13.89
CA ILE A 2 4.98 23.45 -13.06
C ILE A 2 4.80 22.18 -12.23
N LEU A 3 5.70 21.23 -12.43
CA LEU A 3 5.81 20.02 -11.61
C LEU A 3 6.62 20.38 -10.36
N VAL A 4 5.97 20.47 -9.21
CA VAL A 4 6.64 20.49 -7.92
C VAL A 4 6.25 19.22 -7.19
N GLU A 5 7.22 18.33 -6.99
CA GLU A 5 7.07 17.06 -6.27
C GLU A 5 5.95 16.12 -6.77
N GLY A 6 5.71 16.08 -8.08
CA GLY A 6 4.76 15.14 -8.68
C GLY A 6 3.31 15.61 -8.74
N TYR A 7 3.01 16.87 -8.43
CA TYR A 7 1.69 17.45 -8.58
C TYR A 7 1.58 18.35 -9.81
N LEU A 8 0.55 18.09 -10.62
CA LEU A 8 0.14 18.92 -11.75
C LEU A 8 -0.69 20.10 -11.20
N PHE A 9 -0.12 21.29 -11.18
CA PHE A 9 -0.88 22.51 -10.95
C PHE A 9 -1.50 22.98 -12.26
N SER A 10 -2.83 23.14 -12.24
CA SER A 10 -3.56 23.66 -13.41
C SER A 10 -3.18 25.11 -13.68
N SER A 11 -3.18 25.49 -14.96
CA SER A 11 -2.77 26.77 -15.53
C SER A 11 -3.51 28.02 -15.02
N ASN A 12 -4.44 27.89 -14.09
CA ASN A 12 -5.26 29.01 -13.61
C ASN A 12 -4.53 29.96 -12.64
N LEU A 13 -3.34 29.59 -12.14
CA LEU A 13 -2.56 30.48 -11.27
C LEU A 13 -1.89 31.63 -12.03
N TRP A 14 -1.75 31.54 -13.37
CA TRP A 14 -1.16 32.62 -14.20
C TRP A 14 -2.11 33.77 -14.38
N TYR A 15 -3.40 33.58 -14.34
CA TYR A 15 -4.42 34.61 -14.54
C TYR A 15 -4.51 35.61 -13.37
N ILE A 16 -4.09 35.19 -12.17
CA ILE A 16 -4.12 36.05 -10.97
C ILE A 16 -2.92 37.00 -10.90
N LYS A 17 -1.84 36.67 -11.61
CA LYS A 17 -0.59 37.42 -11.58
C LYS A 17 -0.66 38.82 -12.24
N ASP A 18 -1.59 38.99 -13.19
CA ASP A 18 -1.75 40.20 -13.96
C ASP A 18 -2.77 41.17 -13.38
N ILE A 19 -3.51 40.81 -12.35
CA ILE A 19 -4.63 41.60 -11.82
C ILE A 19 -4.38 42.17 -10.42
N MET A 20 -3.38 41.71 -9.67
CA MET A 20 -3.13 42.16 -8.29
C MET A 20 -1.77 42.84 -8.10
N PRO A 21 -1.68 43.90 -7.28
CA PRO A 21 -0.41 44.56 -6.94
C PRO A 21 0.51 43.63 -6.14
N LYS A 22 1.80 43.64 -6.44
CA LYS A 22 2.83 42.73 -5.89
C LYS A 22 2.87 42.63 -4.36
N SER A 23 2.46 43.69 -3.65
CA SER A 23 2.46 43.77 -2.18
C SER A 23 1.30 42.96 -1.52
N SER A 24 0.19 42.77 -2.22
CA SER A 24 -0.96 41.99 -1.72
C SER A 24 -0.89 40.52 -2.12
N MET A 25 -0.13 40.18 -3.17
CA MET A 25 0.05 38.79 -3.61
C MET A 25 0.81 37.92 -2.60
N LEU A 26 1.78 38.48 -1.84
CA LEU A 26 2.54 37.68 -0.86
C LEU A 26 1.70 37.25 0.33
N SER A 27 0.76 38.06 0.77
CA SER A 27 -0.08 37.75 1.95
C SER A 27 -1.22 36.78 1.60
N VAL A 28 -1.85 36.95 0.44
CA VAL A 28 -2.96 36.06 -0.02
C VAL A 28 -2.39 34.71 -0.46
N ALA A 29 -1.31 34.69 -1.23
CA ALA A 29 -0.65 33.44 -1.60
C ALA A 29 -0.17 32.66 -0.37
N THR A 30 0.41 33.35 0.65
CA THR A 30 0.87 32.69 1.89
C THR A 30 -0.29 32.19 2.73
N LEU A 31 -1.43 32.89 2.73
CA LEU A 31 -2.65 32.43 3.42
C LEU A 31 -3.33 31.25 2.70
N GLU A 32 -3.42 31.30 1.37
CA GLU A 32 -3.94 30.17 0.61
C GLU A 32 -3.00 28.95 0.65
N TYR A 33 -1.69 29.15 0.59
CA TYR A 33 -0.72 28.08 0.81
C TYR A 33 -0.82 27.52 2.23
N LYS A 34 -0.99 28.33 3.27
CA LYS A 34 -1.21 27.86 4.64
C LYS A 34 -2.54 27.16 4.82
N LEU A 35 -3.61 27.61 4.17
CA LEU A 35 -4.94 26.99 4.23
C LEU A 35 -4.98 25.70 3.40
N LEU A 36 -4.32 25.66 2.26
CA LEU A 36 -4.08 24.44 1.47
C LEU A 36 -3.13 23.48 2.22
N TRP A 37 -2.08 23.99 2.85
CA TRP A 37 -1.15 23.18 3.67
C TRP A 37 -1.81 22.62 4.92
N ASN A 38 -2.73 23.32 5.55
CA ASN A 38 -3.52 22.83 6.69
C ASN A 38 -4.71 21.94 6.28
N LYS A 39 -5.20 22.05 5.03
CA LYS A 39 -6.22 21.13 4.45
C LYS A 39 -5.63 19.94 3.71
N ILE A 40 -4.43 20.07 3.21
CA ILE A 40 -3.62 18.93 2.80
C ILE A 40 -3.02 18.41 4.12
N ASP A 41 -3.80 17.58 4.80
CA ASP A 41 -3.21 16.48 5.54
C ASP A 41 -2.28 15.82 4.51
N VAL A 42 -0.99 16.18 4.55
CA VAL A 42 0.04 15.52 3.75
C VAL A 42 0.10 14.12 4.34
N LYS A 43 -0.92 13.33 4.02
CA LYS A 43 -0.89 11.89 4.18
C LYS A 43 0.36 11.51 3.44
N LYS A 44 1.43 11.34 4.21
CA LYS A 44 2.75 10.95 3.77
C LYS A 44 2.55 9.94 2.66
N ILE A 45 2.73 10.37 1.40
CA ILE A 45 2.55 9.51 0.23
C ILE A 45 3.49 8.34 0.48
N ILE A 46 2.91 7.20 0.81
CA ILE A 46 3.67 6.00 1.13
C ILE A 46 4.17 5.49 -0.21
N MET A 47 5.40 5.84 -0.57
CA MET A 47 6.05 5.32 -1.76
C MET A 47 6.45 3.86 -1.50
N ILE A 48 5.54 2.94 -1.82
CA ILE A 48 5.80 1.50 -1.79
C ILE A 48 6.24 1.11 -3.21
N LYS A 49 7.54 0.82 -3.39
CA LYS A 49 8.10 0.39 -4.68
C LYS A 49 8.05 -1.13 -4.83
N ASP A 50 8.73 -1.82 -3.92
CA ASP A 50 8.81 -3.28 -3.90
C ASP A 50 8.02 -3.82 -2.73
N PHE A 51 7.18 -4.80 -2.99
CA PHE A 51 6.32 -5.34 -1.94
C PHE A 51 5.93 -6.79 -2.17
N LEU A 52 5.64 -7.45 -1.06
CA LEU A 52 4.92 -8.73 -0.99
C LEU A 52 3.49 -8.43 -0.58
N ILE A 53 2.51 -8.96 -1.30
CA ILE A 53 1.11 -8.91 -0.90
C ILE A 53 0.60 -10.31 -0.56
N ILE A 54 0.00 -10.45 0.62
CA ILE A 54 -0.59 -11.69 1.13
C ILE A 54 -2.11 -11.50 1.14
N ASN A 55 -2.80 -12.11 0.19
CA ASN A 55 -4.24 -12.07 0.09
C ASN A 55 -4.82 -13.46 0.40
N CYS A 56 -4.82 -13.83 1.68
CA CYS A 56 -5.30 -15.11 2.16
C CYS A 56 -6.50 -14.87 3.08
N ILE A 57 -7.70 -15.14 2.57
CA ILE A 57 -8.98 -14.99 3.28
C ILE A 57 -9.77 -16.30 3.34
N GLY A 58 -9.18 -17.42 2.85
CA GLY A 58 -9.81 -18.74 2.79
C GLY A 58 -10.53 -19.03 1.47
N LYS A 59 -10.60 -18.07 0.56
CA LYS A 59 -11.15 -18.24 -0.81
C LYS A 59 -10.21 -17.58 -1.81
N ASN A 60 -9.76 -18.36 -2.82
CA ASN A 60 -8.86 -17.85 -3.86
C ASN A 60 -7.61 -17.16 -3.28
N ASP A 61 -6.98 -17.84 -2.33
CA ASP A 61 -5.80 -17.34 -1.63
C ASP A 61 -4.64 -17.15 -2.61
N LYS A 62 -4.07 -15.94 -2.61
CA LYS A 62 -3.00 -15.54 -3.54
C LYS A 62 -1.90 -14.80 -2.82
N ILE A 63 -0.68 -14.98 -3.32
CA ILE A 63 0.48 -14.19 -2.93
C ILE A 63 0.98 -13.46 -4.17
N GLY A 64 1.27 -12.17 -4.04
CA GLY A 64 1.86 -11.36 -5.10
C GLY A 64 3.20 -10.80 -4.65
N LEU A 65 4.17 -10.76 -5.55
CA LEU A 65 5.48 -10.15 -5.33
C LEU A 65 5.75 -9.13 -6.42
N LYS A 66 5.90 -7.85 -6.06
CA LYS A 66 6.29 -6.77 -6.96
C LYS A 66 7.75 -6.42 -6.74
N LEU A 67 8.53 -6.41 -7.82
CA LEU A 67 9.94 -6.01 -7.87
C LEU A 67 10.16 -5.12 -9.09
N GLY A 68 10.42 -3.86 -8.86
CA GLY A 68 10.46 -2.86 -9.94
C GLY A 68 9.15 -2.87 -10.74
N ASP A 69 9.24 -3.13 -12.04
CA ASP A 69 8.07 -3.14 -12.93
C ASP A 69 7.43 -4.54 -13.08
N LYS A 70 8.03 -5.56 -12.46
CA LYS A 70 7.54 -6.95 -12.57
C LYS A 70 6.64 -7.31 -11.40
N PHE A 71 5.53 -7.97 -11.70
CA PHE A 71 4.60 -8.49 -10.71
C PHE A 71 4.37 -9.98 -10.91
N TYR A 72 4.68 -10.76 -9.88
CA TYR A 72 4.57 -12.21 -9.87
C TYR A 72 3.43 -12.64 -8.97
N ILE A 73 2.53 -13.47 -9.48
CA ILE A 73 1.39 -13.99 -8.72
C ILE A 73 1.58 -15.48 -8.49
N HIS A 74 1.29 -15.93 -7.29
CA HIS A 74 1.27 -17.34 -6.91
C HIS A 74 -0.07 -17.67 -6.26
N ASP A 75 -0.81 -18.61 -6.88
CA ASP A 75 -2.07 -19.12 -6.35
C ASP A 75 -1.80 -20.22 -5.32
N LEU A 76 -2.39 -20.12 -4.14
CA LEU A 76 -2.34 -21.16 -3.14
C LEU A 76 -3.45 -22.17 -3.41
N GLN A 77 -3.06 -23.42 -3.72
CA GLN A 77 -4.01 -24.49 -4.09
C GLN A 77 -4.91 -24.89 -2.93
N LYS A 78 -6.21 -24.98 -3.18
CA LYS A 78 -7.26 -25.30 -2.19
C LYS A 78 -7.14 -26.71 -1.55
N LYS A 79 -6.36 -27.62 -2.11
CA LYS A 79 -6.35 -29.05 -1.73
C LYS A 79 -5.49 -29.40 -0.51
N VAL A 80 -4.75 -28.45 0.04
CA VAL A 80 -3.82 -28.68 1.15
C VAL A 80 -3.99 -27.55 2.15
N ASN A 81 -3.75 -27.87 3.44
CA ASN A 81 -3.75 -26.88 4.52
C ASN A 81 -2.85 -25.69 4.16
N ASN A 82 -3.43 -24.66 3.59
CA ASN A 82 -2.69 -23.48 3.07
C ASN A 82 -1.89 -22.78 4.18
N ASN A 83 -2.30 -22.98 5.43
CA ASN A 83 -1.62 -22.38 6.58
C ASN A 83 -0.18 -22.91 6.73
N ASP A 84 0.02 -24.21 6.52
CA ASP A 84 1.35 -24.84 6.69
C ASP A 84 2.30 -24.49 5.53
N LYS A 85 1.72 -24.22 4.34
CA LYS A 85 2.47 -23.91 3.13
C LYS A 85 2.75 -22.42 2.93
N LEU A 86 2.03 -21.55 3.61
CA LEU A 86 2.13 -20.11 3.40
C LEU A 86 3.58 -19.61 3.62
N VAL A 87 4.21 -19.99 4.72
CA VAL A 87 5.58 -19.57 5.06
C VAL A 87 6.57 -20.10 4.03
N SER A 88 6.51 -21.41 3.74
CA SER A 88 7.42 -22.04 2.76
C SER A 88 7.25 -21.45 1.36
N THR A 89 6.03 -21.16 0.94
CA THR A 89 5.74 -20.51 -0.35
C THR A 89 6.35 -19.11 -0.41
N ILE A 90 6.15 -18.30 0.64
CA ILE A 90 6.75 -16.97 0.71
C ILE A 90 8.28 -17.04 0.64
N LEU A 91 8.89 -17.91 1.45
CA LEU A 91 10.35 -18.06 1.47
C LEU A 91 10.90 -18.54 0.11
N ASN A 92 10.21 -19.48 -0.53
CA ASN A 92 10.59 -19.96 -1.85
C ASN A 92 10.48 -18.87 -2.92
N LEU A 93 9.43 -18.04 -2.90
CA LEU A 93 9.30 -16.90 -3.80
C LEU A 93 10.42 -15.90 -3.60
N LEU A 94 10.69 -15.52 -2.35
CA LEU A 94 11.76 -14.58 -2.02
C LEU A 94 13.13 -15.09 -2.46
N LYS A 95 13.41 -16.39 -2.26
CA LYS A 95 14.64 -17.05 -2.69
C LYS A 95 14.73 -17.14 -4.22
N LYS A 96 13.66 -17.56 -4.88
CA LYS A 96 13.59 -17.71 -6.36
C LYS A 96 13.93 -16.40 -7.07
N TYR A 97 13.41 -15.29 -6.59
CA TYR A 97 13.61 -13.97 -7.20
C TYR A 97 14.74 -13.18 -6.54
N LYS A 98 15.56 -13.81 -5.67
CA LYS A 98 16.71 -13.20 -4.99
C LYS A 98 16.36 -11.85 -4.35
N VAL A 99 15.20 -11.78 -3.67
CA VAL A 99 14.67 -10.53 -3.11
C VAL A 99 15.56 -10.05 -1.97
N ASN A 100 16.06 -8.84 -2.09
CA ASN A 100 16.75 -8.17 -1.00
C ASN A 100 15.74 -7.50 -0.07
N ILE A 101 15.40 -8.19 1.03
CA ILE A 101 14.46 -7.66 2.01
C ILE A 101 15.17 -6.69 2.94
N ASN A 102 14.90 -5.41 2.79
CA ASN A 102 15.45 -4.32 3.60
C ASN A 102 14.31 -3.40 4.09
N LYS A 103 14.65 -2.36 4.84
CA LYS A 103 13.68 -1.39 5.41
C LYS A 103 12.78 -0.69 4.38
N ASN A 104 13.14 -0.69 3.10
CA ASN A 104 12.34 -0.10 2.02
C ASN A 104 11.34 -1.09 1.42
N PHE A 105 11.52 -2.39 1.70
CA PHE A 105 10.58 -3.42 1.29
C PHE A 105 9.33 -3.37 2.16
N SER A 106 8.18 -3.65 1.57
CA SER A 106 6.90 -3.60 2.27
C SER A 106 6.15 -4.92 2.17
N VAL A 107 5.37 -5.23 3.20
CA VAL A 107 4.40 -6.33 3.16
C VAL A 107 3.01 -5.75 3.30
N LEU A 108 2.12 -6.12 2.39
CA LEU A 108 0.70 -5.83 2.45
C LEU A 108 -0.03 -7.12 2.83
N VAL A 109 -0.91 -7.08 3.81
CA VAL A 109 -1.68 -8.25 4.24
C VAL A 109 -3.16 -7.94 4.28
N ASN A 110 -3.98 -8.82 3.70
CA ASN A 110 -5.42 -8.72 3.80
C ASN A 110 -5.85 -9.01 5.24
N ASN A 111 -6.60 -8.09 5.86
CA ASN A 111 -7.12 -8.24 7.22
C ASN A 111 -8.58 -8.70 7.28
N GLY A 112 -9.18 -9.05 6.14
CA GLY A 112 -10.52 -9.60 6.05
C GLY A 112 -11.56 -8.68 5.41
N PRO A 113 -12.83 -9.08 5.50
CA PRO A 113 -13.34 -10.26 6.18
C PRO A 113 -12.97 -11.58 5.52
N GLY A 114 -12.80 -12.63 6.34
CA GLY A 114 -12.42 -13.95 5.86
C GLY A 114 -12.36 -15.03 6.94
N SER A 115 -11.83 -16.20 6.57
CA SER A 115 -11.68 -17.36 7.45
C SER A 115 -10.79 -17.07 8.65
N PHE A 116 -11.24 -17.45 9.82
CA PHE A 116 -10.57 -17.22 11.10
C PHE A 116 -9.11 -17.72 11.12
N SER A 117 -8.88 -18.98 10.76
CA SER A 117 -7.54 -19.56 10.82
C SER A 117 -6.61 -18.97 9.76
N THR A 118 -7.10 -18.76 8.53
CA THR A 118 -6.32 -18.25 7.42
C THR A 118 -5.88 -16.79 7.66
N LEU A 119 -6.78 -15.94 8.15
CA LEU A 119 -6.46 -14.55 8.48
C LEU A 119 -5.43 -14.45 9.61
N ARG A 120 -5.60 -15.23 10.67
CA ARG A 120 -4.64 -15.25 11.77
C ARG A 120 -3.25 -15.68 11.32
N THR A 121 -3.17 -16.74 10.53
CA THR A 121 -1.90 -17.24 10.01
C THR A 121 -1.24 -16.20 9.10
N SER A 122 -1.96 -15.61 8.15
CA SER A 122 -1.40 -14.63 7.23
C SER A 122 -0.90 -13.37 7.95
N ILE A 123 -1.67 -12.86 8.91
CA ILE A 123 -1.27 -11.70 9.73
C ILE A 123 -0.08 -12.04 10.64
N ALA A 124 -0.05 -13.23 11.23
CA ALA A 124 1.08 -13.67 12.07
C ALA A 124 2.37 -13.77 11.26
N VAL A 125 2.31 -14.36 10.06
CA VAL A 125 3.44 -14.46 9.14
C VAL A 125 3.92 -13.06 8.73
N ALA A 126 3.01 -12.16 8.36
CA ALA A 126 3.34 -10.79 7.99
C ALA A 126 3.99 -10.02 9.15
N LYS A 127 3.49 -10.16 10.38
CA LYS A 127 4.07 -9.59 11.59
C LYS A 127 5.45 -10.18 11.90
N GLY A 128 5.63 -11.49 11.73
CA GLY A 128 6.92 -12.16 11.87
C GLY A 128 7.97 -11.62 10.89
N LEU A 129 7.61 -11.42 9.62
CA LEU A 129 8.48 -10.79 8.63
C LEU A 129 8.83 -9.34 9.00
N LYS A 130 7.86 -8.56 9.48
CA LYS A 130 8.11 -7.19 9.97
C LYS A 130 9.15 -7.16 11.07
N ILE A 131 9.01 -8.03 12.08
CA ILE A 131 9.92 -8.07 13.25
C ILE A 131 11.31 -8.54 12.81
N SER A 132 11.41 -9.65 12.07
CA SER A 132 12.67 -10.27 11.69
C SER A 132 13.49 -9.44 10.71
N LYS A 133 12.85 -8.73 9.80
CA LYS A 133 13.50 -7.98 8.71
C LYS A 133 13.37 -6.46 8.83
N LYS A 134 12.72 -5.94 9.87
CA LYS A 134 12.49 -4.50 10.12
C LYS A 134 11.87 -3.77 8.93
N ILE A 135 10.95 -4.44 8.23
CA ILE A 135 10.25 -3.94 7.04
C ILE A 135 8.95 -3.21 7.40
N ASN A 136 8.40 -2.50 6.42
CA ASN A 136 7.09 -1.90 6.58
C ASN A 136 5.98 -2.95 6.42
N LEU A 137 4.97 -2.88 7.28
CA LEU A 137 3.79 -3.74 7.21
C LEU A 137 2.54 -2.89 7.12
N PHE A 138 1.67 -3.22 6.15
CA PHE A 138 0.39 -2.56 5.92
C PHE A 138 -0.72 -3.60 5.84
N GLY A 139 -1.87 -3.26 6.45
CA GLY A 139 -3.11 -4.02 6.31
C GLY A 139 -4.04 -3.37 5.28
N PHE A 140 -4.86 -4.16 4.60
CA PHE A 140 -5.93 -3.67 3.74
C PHE A 140 -7.18 -4.54 3.89
N LYS A 141 -8.35 -3.96 3.63
CA LYS A 141 -9.61 -4.71 3.66
C LYS A 141 -9.87 -5.39 2.32
N ASN A 142 -10.47 -6.57 2.36
CA ASN A 142 -10.80 -7.31 1.15
C ASN A 142 -11.72 -6.52 0.20
N ALA A 143 -12.68 -5.77 0.74
CA ALA A 143 -13.60 -4.94 -0.04
C ALA A 143 -12.88 -3.85 -0.86
N ASP A 144 -11.76 -3.33 -0.36
CA ASP A 144 -11.02 -2.24 -1.00
C ASP A 144 -10.15 -2.74 -2.17
N LEU A 145 -9.79 -4.04 -2.19
CA LEU A 145 -8.95 -4.59 -3.26
C LEU A 145 -9.73 -4.89 -4.55
N GLY A 146 -10.98 -5.36 -4.43
CA GLY A 146 -11.71 -5.89 -5.56
C GLY A 146 -11.01 -7.11 -6.19
N GLN A 147 -10.62 -7.00 -7.45
CA GLN A 147 -9.88 -8.06 -8.14
C GLN A 147 -8.38 -8.02 -7.80
N PHE A 148 -7.75 -9.19 -7.61
CA PHE A 148 -6.32 -9.31 -7.35
C PHE A 148 -5.50 -9.02 -8.62
N SER A 149 -5.15 -7.77 -8.84
CA SER A 149 -4.35 -7.28 -9.94
C SER A 149 -3.38 -6.19 -9.48
N LEU A 150 -2.27 -6.00 -10.21
CA LEU A 150 -1.30 -4.94 -9.85
C LEU A 150 -1.95 -3.56 -9.85
N VAL A 151 -2.81 -3.27 -10.83
CA VAL A 151 -3.50 -1.98 -10.96
C VAL A 151 -4.33 -1.67 -9.71
N ASN A 152 -5.12 -2.65 -9.23
CA ASN A 152 -5.95 -2.47 -8.04
C ASN A 152 -5.12 -2.34 -6.76
N ILE A 153 -4.01 -3.09 -6.66
CA ILE A 153 -3.09 -3.00 -5.52
C ILE A 153 -2.40 -1.62 -5.48
N GLU A 154 -1.94 -1.13 -6.61
CA GLU A 154 -1.38 0.23 -6.69
C GLU A 154 -2.42 1.30 -6.40
N PHE A 155 -3.67 1.09 -6.81
CA PHE A 155 -4.78 1.98 -6.46
C PHE A 155 -5.02 2.03 -4.95
N LEU A 156 -5.01 0.87 -4.24
CA LEU A 156 -5.08 0.82 -2.78
C LEU A 156 -3.99 1.67 -2.12
N ILE A 157 -2.77 1.55 -2.61
CA ILE A 157 -1.62 2.28 -2.08
C ILE A 157 -1.78 3.78 -2.34
N LYS A 158 -2.08 4.17 -3.59
CA LYS A 158 -2.26 5.58 -4.00
C LYS A 158 -3.40 6.28 -3.26
N LYS A 159 -4.50 5.57 -3.02
CA LYS A 159 -5.66 6.10 -2.27
C LYS A 159 -5.47 6.03 -0.75
N SER A 160 -4.31 5.60 -0.26
CA SER A 160 -4.03 5.43 1.17
C SER A 160 -5.06 4.56 1.90
N LEU A 161 -5.61 3.56 1.20
CA LEU A 161 -6.54 2.57 1.76
C LEU A 161 -5.81 1.48 2.55
N VAL A 162 -4.48 1.56 2.63
CA VAL A 162 -3.62 0.67 3.43
C VAL A 162 -3.36 1.27 4.81
N GLN A 163 -3.48 0.46 5.85
CA GLN A 163 -3.31 0.86 7.25
C GLN A 163 -1.94 0.41 7.78
N LYS A 164 -1.16 1.34 8.31
CA LYS A 164 0.16 1.05 8.89
C LYS A 164 0.08 0.63 10.37
N ASN A 165 -0.95 1.12 11.08
CA ASN A 165 -1.13 0.89 12.49
C ASN A 165 -1.86 -0.45 12.72
N LEU A 166 -2.04 -0.81 13.98
CA LEU A 166 -2.63 -2.04 14.49
C LEU A 166 -3.49 -2.85 13.48
N ILE A 167 -2.87 -3.85 12.83
CA ILE A 167 -3.56 -4.70 11.88
C ILE A 167 -4.26 -5.81 12.65
N ASN A 168 -5.57 -5.72 12.75
CA ASN A 168 -6.44 -6.70 13.37
C ASN A 168 -7.23 -7.48 12.32
N PRO A 169 -7.42 -8.79 12.51
CA PRO A 169 -8.25 -9.57 11.62
C PRO A 169 -9.74 -9.20 11.76
N ILE A 170 -10.45 -9.17 10.63
CA ILE A 170 -11.90 -9.02 10.55
C ILE A 170 -12.46 -10.37 10.15
N TYR A 171 -13.29 -10.96 10.99
CA TYR A 171 -13.87 -12.28 10.72
C TYR A 171 -15.24 -12.16 10.04
N LEU A 172 -15.61 -13.22 9.30
CA LEU A 172 -17.00 -13.41 8.87
C LEU A 172 -17.81 -13.81 10.11
N SER A 173 -18.86 -13.06 10.37
CA SER A 173 -19.93 -13.43 11.32
C SER A 173 -20.82 -14.48 10.73
#